data_d254bbcff27fd31a6f173cb1e53564ba
#
_entry.id   d254bbcff27fd31a6f173cb1e53564ba
#
_cell.length_a   1.000
_cell.length_b   1.000
_cell.length_c   1.000
_cell.angle_alpha   90.00
_cell.angle_beta   90.00
_cell.angle_gamma   90.00
#
_symmetry.space_group_name_H-M   'P 1'
#
loop_
_entity.id
_entity.type
_entity.pdbx_description
1 polymer ?
#
loop_
_entity_poly.entity_id
_entity_poly.type
_entity_poly.pdbx_seq_one_letter_code
_entity_poly.pdbx_strand_id
1 'polypeptide(L)' 'MAEAKKVTFHLRNGEQRTYTGITRLDTSRPHTVLVYHKDVLIAQIAKHEIVKTTQQDEA' A
#
# COMPACT_ATOMS: atom_id res chain seq x y z
N MET A 1 -13.94 13.20 -7.85
CA MET A 1 -14.10 12.29 -6.72
C MET A 1 -12.81 11.55 -6.46
N ALA A 2 -12.44 11.42 -5.21
CA ALA A 2 -11.29 10.63 -4.87
C ALA A 2 -11.61 9.14 -5.07
N GLU A 3 -10.78 8.45 -5.82
CA GLU A 3 -10.93 7.02 -5.98
C GLU A 3 -10.19 6.31 -4.87
N ALA A 4 -10.83 5.37 -4.21
CA ALA A 4 -10.21 4.54 -3.21
C ALA A 4 -9.83 3.21 -3.82
N LYS A 5 -8.74 2.63 -3.32
CA LYS A 5 -8.25 1.35 -3.80
C LYS A 5 -8.03 0.40 -2.65
N LYS A 6 -8.18 -0.87 -2.95
CA LYS A 6 -7.77 -1.94 -2.07
C LYS A 6 -6.37 -2.37 -2.50
N VAL A 7 -5.42 -2.29 -1.60
CA VAL A 7 -4.02 -2.62 -1.89
C VAL A 7 -3.59 -3.79 -1.02
N THR A 8 -3.03 -4.81 -1.65
CA THR A 8 -2.50 -5.98 -0.95
C THR A 8 -0.99 -6.08 -1.21
N PHE A 9 -0.23 -6.15 -0.14
CA PHE A 9 1.21 -6.37 -0.20
C PHE A 9 1.52 -7.82 0.14
N HIS A 10 2.20 -8.51 -0.77
CA HIS A 10 2.67 -9.87 -0.54
C HIS A 10 4.11 -9.79 -0.04
N LEU A 11 4.36 -10.28 1.15
CA LEU A 11 5.65 -10.15 1.81
C LEU A 11 6.48 -11.43 1.68
N ARG A 12 7.80 -11.28 1.85
CA ARG A 12 8.74 -12.41 1.68
C ARG A 12 8.50 -13.56 2.65
N ASN A 13 7.97 -13.27 3.82
CA ASN A 13 7.68 -14.30 4.83
C ASN A 13 6.39 -15.06 4.56
N GLY A 14 5.72 -14.79 3.45
CA GLY A 14 4.45 -15.42 3.11
C GLY A 14 3.23 -14.69 3.63
N GLU A 15 3.41 -13.63 4.40
CA GLU A 15 2.29 -12.83 4.89
C GLU A 15 1.72 -11.94 3.78
N GLN A 16 0.46 -11.61 3.93
CA GLN A 16 -0.21 -10.63 3.09
C GLN A 16 -0.81 -9.57 3.98
N ARG A 17 -0.67 -8.32 3.58
CA ARG A 17 -1.27 -7.19 4.28
C ARG A 17 -2.17 -6.44 3.31
N THR A 18 -3.44 -6.32 3.66
CA THR A 18 -4.44 -5.68 2.82
C THR A 18 -4.93 -4.41 3.49
N TYR A 19 -4.97 -3.34 2.71
CA TYR A 19 -5.46 -2.03 3.16
C TYR A 19 -6.54 -1.56 2.21
N THR A 20 -7.64 -1.06 2.77
CA THR A 20 -8.77 -0.54 1.99
C THR A 20 -8.83 0.98 2.11
N GLY A 21 -9.55 1.61 1.19
CA GLY A 21 -9.71 3.06 1.21
C GLY A 21 -8.43 3.82 0.90
N ILE A 22 -7.50 3.23 0.18
CA ILE A 22 -6.20 3.85 -0.08
C ILE A 22 -6.33 4.84 -1.22
N THR A 23 -5.91 6.08 -0.97
CA THR A 23 -5.97 7.15 -1.97
C THR A 23 -4.61 7.40 -2.62
N ARG A 24 -3.51 7.04 -1.95
CA ARG A 24 -2.18 7.27 -2.50
C ARG A 24 -1.16 6.29 -1.92
N LEU A 25 -0.23 5.86 -2.76
CA LEU A 25 0.97 5.14 -2.33
C LEU A 25 2.16 6.00 -2.69
N ASP A 26 3.03 6.27 -1.72
CA ASP A 26 4.26 7.01 -1.95
C ASP A 26 5.41 6.01 -2.05
N THR A 27 5.96 5.85 -3.24
CA THR A 27 7.08 4.96 -3.50
C THR A 27 8.38 5.73 -3.78
N SER A 28 8.37 7.03 -3.55
CA SER A 28 9.54 7.87 -3.84
C SER A 28 10.69 7.64 -2.86
N ARG A 29 10.41 7.08 -1.69
CA ARG A 29 11.44 6.80 -0.71
C ARG A 29 12.23 5.55 -1.08
N PRO A 30 13.55 5.52 -0.85
CA PRO A 30 14.38 4.41 -1.31
C PRO A 30 14.13 3.09 -0.59
N HIS A 31 13.66 3.11 0.66
CA HIS A 31 13.54 1.90 1.47
C HIS A 31 12.15 1.61 1.98
N THR A 32 11.20 2.50 1.76
CA THR A 32 9.88 2.42 2.39
C THR A 32 8.77 2.81 1.43
N VAL A 33 7.66 2.09 1.50
CA VAL A 33 6.41 2.46 0.84
C VAL A 33 5.48 3.04 1.89
N LEU A 34 4.95 4.24 1.63
CA LEU A 34 4.00 4.90 2.52
C LEU A 34 2.60 4.76 1.96
N VAL A 35 1.67 4.38 2.81
CA VAL A 35 0.28 4.12 2.43
C VAL A 35 -0.60 5.21 3.04
N TYR A 36 -1.36 5.90 2.21
CA TYR A 36 -2.19 7.03 2.64
C TYR A 36 -3.66 6.81 2.38
N HIS A 37 -4.47 7.25 3.35
CA HIS A 37 -5.91 7.39 3.21
C HIS A 37 -6.23 8.88 3.42
N LYS A 38 -6.62 9.60 2.37
CA LYS A 38 -6.95 11.04 2.41
C LYS A 38 -5.89 11.84 3.17
N ASP A 39 -4.69 11.88 2.72
CA ASP A 39 -3.59 12.64 3.34
C ASP A 39 -3.15 12.16 4.72
N VAL A 40 -3.74 11.09 5.23
CA VAL A 40 -3.33 10.50 6.52
C VAL A 40 -2.46 9.27 6.24
N LEU A 41 -1.28 9.25 6.82
CA LEU A 41 -0.39 8.08 6.71
C LEU A 41 -0.92 6.98 7.62
N ILE A 42 -1.34 5.86 7.03
CA ILE A 42 -1.90 4.74 7.79
C ILE A 42 -0.95 3.56 7.93
N ALA A 43 0.05 3.45 7.06
CA ALA A 43 0.99 2.34 7.13
C ALA A 43 2.30 2.68 6.45
N GLN A 44 3.37 2.01 6.89
CA GLN A 44 4.68 2.06 6.27
C GLN A 44 5.19 0.63 6.13
N ILE A 45 5.70 0.28 4.95
CA ILE A 45 6.17 -1.07 4.68
C ILE A 45 7.55 -0.98 4.04
N ALA A 46 8.48 -1.77 4.53
CA ALA A 46 9.83 -1.80 3.97
C ALA A 46 9.81 -2.40 2.56
N LYS A 47 10.40 -1.69 1.60
CA LYS A 47 10.39 -2.13 0.21
C LYS A 47 11.01 -3.51 0.02
N HIS A 48 12.10 -3.80 0.74
CA HIS A 48 12.79 -5.07 0.57
C HIS A 48 11.97 -6.27 1.04
N GLU A 49 10.93 -6.05 1.83
CA GLU A 49 10.04 -7.13 2.26
C GLU A 49 8.91 -7.39 1.28
N ILE A 50 8.64 -6.47 0.36
CA ILE A 50 7.54 -6.61 -0.58
C ILE A 50 7.98 -7.43 -1.79
N VAL A 51 7.30 -8.54 -2.02
CA VAL A 51 7.52 -9.38 -3.21
C VAL A 51 6.62 -8.93 -4.36
N LYS A 52 5.37 -8.57 -4.02
CA LYS A 52 4.38 -8.21 -5.02
C LYS A 52 3.35 -7.26 -4.41
N THR A 53 2.85 -6.35 -5.21
CA THR A 53 1.76 -5.44 -4.82
C THR A 53 0.60 -5.62 -5.78
N THR A 54 -0.60 -5.81 -5.24
CA THR A 54 -1.82 -5.93 -6.02
C THR A 54 -2.75 -4.78 -5.65
N GLN A 55 -3.32 -4.12 -6.65
CA GLN A 55 -4.24 -3.01 -6.44
C GLN A 55 -5.55 -3.30 -7.15
N GLN A 56 -6.66 -3.00 -6.47
CA GLN A 56 -8.00 -3.12 -7.03
C GLN A 56 -8.78 -1.85 -6.73
N ASP A 57 -9.59 -1.42 -7.68
CA ASP A 57 -10.47 -0.29 -7.46
C ASP A 57 -11.65 -0.73 -6.60
N GLU A 58 -12.00 0.10 -5.62
CA GLU A 58 -13.13 -0.17 -4.74
C GLU A 58 -14.38 0.60 -5.12
N ALA A 59 -14.25 1.51 -6.06
CA ALA A 59 -15.38 2.37 -6.45
C ALA A 59 -16.43 1.59 -7.22
#